data_cbce1bf16a20cd3b08852fa96047ddf9
#
_entry.id   cbce1bf16a20cd3b08852fa96047ddf9
#
_cell.length_a   1.000
_cell.length_b   1.000
_cell.length_c   1.000
_cell.angle_alpha   90.00
_cell.angle_beta   90.00
_cell.angle_gamma   90.00
#
_symmetry.space_group_name_H-M   'P 1'
#
loop_
_entity.id
_entity.type
_entity.pdbx_description
1 polymer ?
#
loop_
_entity_poly.entity_id
_entity_poly.type
_entity_poly.pdbx_seq_one_letter_code
_entity_poly.pdbx_strand_id
1 'polypeptide(L)'
;MKSKVNFLKSLIPLFLVTYVCSDSFDNNFYNNHGSVGLINIPTARFFNEEVHGITIYDGTPDQKITLTSNPYDWFEASFFYPNIQGKPYPGFEYQDYKDKGFNLKVRLKKEGQLPAVAIGLNDFAGTGFYSSEYVVTSYGVRNI
;
A
#
# COMPACT_ATOMS: atom_id res chain seq x y z
N MET A 1 7.30 -51.59 -35.96
CA MET A 1 7.79 -51.05 -34.68
C MET A 1 8.39 -49.66 -34.91
N LYS A 2 7.61 -48.70 -35.43
CA LYS A 2 8.06 -47.32 -35.74
C LYS A 2 6.89 -46.31 -35.57
N SER A 3 6.30 -46.18 -34.37
CA SER A 3 5.20 -45.23 -34.19
C SER A 3 5.15 -44.55 -32.82
N LYS A 4 6.18 -44.67 -32.01
CA LYS A 4 6.13 -44.07 -30.63
C LYS A 4 7.03 -42.84 -30.42
N VAL A 5 7.73 -42.36 -31.44
CA VAL A 5 8.69 -41.24 -31.23
C VAL A 5 8.12 -39.87 -31.64
N ASN A 6 6.99 -39.81 -32.35
CA ASN A 6 6.47 -38.56 -32.88
C ASN A 6 5.50 -37.85 -31.96
N PHE A 7 5.01 -38.49 -30.90
CA PHE A 7 4.05 -37.85 -29.97
C PHE A 7 4.75 -36.93 -28.95
N LEU A 8 6.01 -37.21 -28.64
CA LEU A 8 6.74 -36.41 -27.64
C LEU A 8 7.32 -35.10 -28.20
N LYS A 9 7.48 -35.01 -29.52
CA LYS A 9 7.99 -33.81 -30.18
C LYS A 9 6.92 -32.73 -30.40
N SER A 10 5.65 -33.08 -30.30
CA SER A 10 4.52 -32.12 -30.43
C SER A 10 4.13 -31.45 -29.15
N LEU A 11 4.60 -31.90 -27.98
CA LEU A 11 4.26 -31.34 -26.67
C LEU A 11 5.23 -30.25 -26.19
N ILE A 12 6.39 -30.11 -26.85
CA ILE A 12 7.40 -29.13 -26.42
C ILE A 12 7.05 -27.68 -26.81
N PRO A 13 6.37 -27.37 -27.93
CA PRO A 13 6.00 -25.96 -28.19
C PRO A 13 4.83 -25.45 -27.39
N LEU A 14 4.03 -26.29 -26.72
CA LEU A 14 2.89 -25.83 -25.94
C LEU A 14 3.30 -25.25 -24.59
N PHE A 15 4.48 -25.57 -24.08
CA PHE A 15 4.98 -25.03 -22.80
C PHE A 15 5.69 -23.68 -22.90
N LEU A 16 5.98 -23.21 -24.12
CA LEU A 16 6.72 -21.97 -24.38
C LEU A 16 5.82 -20.73 -24.56
N VAL A 17 4.50 -20.90 -24.56
CA VAL A 17 3.54 -19.79 -24.76
C VAL A 17 3.03 -19.19 -23.44
N THR A 18 3.39 -19.75 -22.30
CA THR A 18 2.90 -19.24 -21.00
C THR A 18 3.80 -18.22 -20.31
N TYR A 19 4.87 -17.77 -20.97
CA TYR A 19 5.67 -16.62 -20.54
C TYR A 19 5.34 -15.37 -21.37
N VAL A 20 4.08 -15.04 -21.53
CA VAL A 20 3.70 -13.70 -21.97
C VAL A 20 3.61 -12.82 -20.75
N CYS A 21 4.53 -11.89 -20.72
CA CYS A 21 4.62 -10.74 -19.84
C CYS A 21 3.28 -10.33 -19.24
N SER A 22 3.10 -10.59 -17.97
CA SER A 22 2.25 -9.76 -17.17
C SER A 22 3.10 -8.55 -16.80
N ASP A 23 3.17 -7.56 -17.65
CA ASP A 23 3.41 -6.20 -17.20
C ASP A 23 2.25 -5.87 -16.29
N SER A 24 2.45 -6.13 -15.01
CA SER A 24 1.55 -5.62 -13.99
C SER A 24 1.67 -4.11 -14.05
N PHE A 25 0.68 -3.45 -14.64
CA PHE A 25 0.47 -2.04 -14.40
C PHE A 25 0.39 -1.87 -12.89
N ASP A 26 1.44 -1.32 -12.33
CA ASP A 26 1.53 -1.03 -10.90
C ASP A 26 0.67 0.20 -10.62
N ASN A 27 -0.65 0.02 -10.65
CA ASN A 27 -1.63 1.04 -10.31
C ASN A 27 -1.71 1.22 -8.78
N ASN A 28 -0.56 1.43 -8.16
CA ASN A 28 -0.49 1.75 -6.75
C ASN A 28 -0.59 3.27 -6.57
N PHE A 29 -1.48 3.71 -5.69
CA PHE A 29 -1.69 5.10 -5.35
C PHE A 29 -1.59 5.28 -3.84
N TYR A 30 -1.22 6.49 -3.42
CA TYR A 30 -1.38 6.87 -2.01
C TYR A 30 -2.84 7.22 -1.73
N ASN A 31 -3.35 6.73 -0.63
CA ASN A 31 -4.67 7.07 -0.11
C ASN A 31 -4.65 8.44 0.61
N ASN A 32 -5.79 8.87 1.15
CA ASN A 32 -5.91 10.13 1.87
C ASN A 32 -5.05 10.22 3.15
N HIS A 33 -4.55 9.09 3.65
CA HIS A 33 -3.64 9.03 4.79
C HIS A 33 -2.17 8.92 4.39
N GLY A 34 -1.89 8.93 3.07
CA GLY A 34 -0.54 8.85 2.54
C GLY A 34 0.05 7.43 2.53
N SER A 35 -0.72 6.39 2.79
CA SER A 35 -0.31 5.00 2.63
C SER A 35 -0.72 4.47 1.27
N VAL A 36 0.04 3.51 0.71
CA VAL A 36 -0.41 2.83 -0.52
C VAL A 36 -1.73 2.14 -0.26
N GLY A 37 -2.78 2.56 -0.98
CA GLY A 37 -4.13 2.10 -0.70
C GLY A 37 -5.22 2.71 -1.57
N LEU A 38 -6.47 2.53 -1.15
CA LEU A 38 -7.68 3.01 -1.80
C LEU A 38 -8.34 4.07 -0.91
N ILE A 39 -8.60 5.24 -1.41
CA ILE A 39 -9.27 6.37 -0.74
C ILE A 39 -8.85 6.54 0.74
N ASN A 40 -9.42 5.76 1.66
CA ASN A 40 -9.16 5.81 3.11
C ASN A 40 -8.62 4.49 3.69
N ILE A 41 -8.44 3.46 2.88
CA ILE A 41 -8.07 2.12 3.33
C ILE A 41 -6.69 1.76 2.79
N PRO A 42 -5.73 1.34 3.64
CA PRO A 42 -4.46 0.80 3.15
C PRO A 42 -4.69 -0.53 2.42
N THR A 43 -3.80 -0.84 1.49
CA THR A 43 -3.75 -2.16 0.84
C THR A 43 -2.48 -2.90 1.24
N ALA A 44 -2.45 -4.22 1.02
CA ALA A 44 -1.24 -5.02 1.22
C ALA A 44 -0.23 -4.87 0.06
N ARG A 45 -0.47 -3.94 -0.86
CA ARG A 45 0.41 -3.64 -1.98
C ARG A 45 1.40 -2.55 -1.62
N PHE A 46 2.51 -2.54 -2.35
CA PHE A 46 3.61 -1.59 -2.21
C PHE A 46 4.10 -1.23 -3.60
N PHE A 47 4.78 -0.12 -3.75
CA PHE A 47 5.52 0.16 -4.96
C PHE A 47 6.65 -0.87 -5.15
N ASN A 48 6.95 -1.22 -6.40
CA ASN A 48 7.99 -2.21 -6.70
C ASN A 48 9.40 -1.62 -6.60
N GLU A 49 9.52 -0.31 -6.75
CA GLU A 49 10.76 0.45 -6.70
C GLU A 49 10.75 1.41 -5.50
N GLU A 50 11.91 1.97 -5.21
CA GLU A 50 12.04 3.02 -4.21
C GLU A 50 11.25 4.25 -4.64
N VAL A 51 10.20 4.58 -3.88
CA VAL A 51 9.30 5.71 -4.16
C VAL A 51 9.12 6.54 -2.90
N HIS A 52 9.21 7.85 -3.09
CA HIS A 52 8.90 8.83 -2.07
C HIS A 52 7.78 9.73 -2.56
N GLY A 53 6.85 10.09 -1.69
CA GLY A 53 5.69 10.88 -2.06
C GLY A 53 5.26 11.88 -1.00
N ILE A 54 4.52 12.88 -1.46
CA ILE A 54 3.84 13.86 -0.61
C ILE A 54 2.36 13.75 -0.93
N THR A 55 1.54 13.56 0.10
CA THR A 55 0.09 13.59 -0.02
C THR A 55 -0.44 14.80 0.72
N ILE A 56 -1.32 15.57 0.08
CA ILE A 56 -2.05 16.67 0.69
C ILE A 56 -3.52 16.29 0.67
N TYR A 57 -4.09 16.15 1.83
CA TYR A 57 -5.51 15.87 2.02
C TYR A 57 -6.20 17.07 2.66
N ASP A 58 -7.31 17.50 2.06
CA ASP A 58 -8.17 18.55 2.57
C ASP A 58 -9.60 18.01 2.68
N GLY A 59 -10.07 17.80 3.90
CA GLY A 59 -11.38 17.23 4.17
C GLY A 59 -11.89 17.61 5.55
N THR A 60 -12.99 16.99 5.95
CA THR A 60 -13.58 17.15 7.28
C THR A 60 -13.50 15.80 7.99
N PRO A 61 -12.99 15.73 9.23
CA PRO A 61 -12.69 16.83 10.16
C PRO A 61 -11.25 17.36 10.08
N ASP A 62 -10.39 16.83 9.23
CA ASP A 62 -8.97 17.20 9.24
C ASP A 62 -8.41 17.55 7.86
N GLN A 63 -7.41 18.39 7.87
CA GLN A 63 -6.51 18.65 6.76
C GLN A 63 -5.16 18.00 7.11
N LYS A 64 -4.51 17.35 6.15
CA LYS A 64 -3.31 16.56 6.45
C LYS A 64 -2.26 16.67 5.35
N ILE A 65 -1.01 16.82 5.75
CA ILE A 65 0.13 16.65 4.86
C ILE A 65 0.87 15.40 5.32
N THR A 66 1.15 14.49 4.40
CA THR A 66 1.86 13.25 4.69
C THR A 66 3.06 13.10 3.75
N LEU A 67 4.21 12.82 4.33
CA LEU A 67 5.43 12.45 3.62
C LEU A 67 5.60 10.94 3.75
N THR A 68 5.59 10.24 2.64
CA THR A 68 5.70 8.77 2.63
C THR A 68 6.95 8.33 1.88
N SER A 69 7.61 7.32 2.42
CA SER A 69 8.76 6.67 1.84
C SER A 69 8.53 5.16 1.77
N ASN A 70 8.74 4.61 0.58
CA ASN A 70 8.78 3.18 0.31
C ASN A 70 10.22 2.82 -0.12
N PRO A 71 11.18 2.69 0.81
CA PRO A 71 12.58 2.42 0.47
C PRO A 71 12.79 0.98 -0.05
N TYR A 72 11.84 0.11 0.23
CA TYR A 72 11.84 -1.29 -0.21
C TYR A 72 10.42 -1.69 -0.63
N ASP A 73 10.31 -2.69 -1.48
CA ASP A 73 9.03 -3.22 -1.96
C ASP A 73 8.18 -3.89 -0.86
N TRP A 74 8.70 -4.05 0.33
CA TRP A 74 8.04 -4.67 1.50
C TRP A 74 7.88 -3.72 2.70
N PHE A 75 8.39 -2.48 2.63
CA PHE A 75 8.40 -1.55 3.74
C PHE A 75 7.93 -0.16 3.32
N GLU A 76 7.03 0.43 4.09
CA GLU A 76 6.51 1.77 3.94
C GLU A 76 6.53 2.48 5.29
N ALA A 77 7.05 3.69 5.32
CA ALA A 77 7.01 4.56 6.48
C ALA A 77 6.49 5.94 6.08
N SER A 78 5.70 6.56 6.93
CA SER A 78 5.25 7.92 6.70
C SER A 78 5.28 8.78 7.96
N PHE A 79 5.53 10.07 7.75
CA PHE A 79 5.32 11.14 8.71
C PHE A 79 4.11 11.94 8.27
N PHE A 80 3.19 12.24 9.18
CA PHE A 80 2.03 13.06 8.87
C PHE A 80 1.85 14.21 9.87
N TYR A 81 1.27 15.29 9.37
CA TYR A 81 0.95 16.49 10.13
C TYR A 81 -0.49 16.92 9.84
N PRO A 82 -1.46 16.60 10.72
CA PRO A 82 -2.85 16.99 10.58
C PRO A 82 -3.14 18.31 11.29
N ASN A 83 -4.12 19.04 10.74
CA ASN A 83 -4.82 20.14 11.38
C ASN A 83 -6.27 19.71 11.58
N ILE A 84 -6.69 19.54 12.84
CA ILE A 84 -8.01 19.01 13.19
C ILE A 84 -8.95 20.16 13.44
N GLN A 85 -9.87 20.38 12.51
CA GLN A 85 -10.82 21.48 12.53
C GLN A 85 -11.81 21.34 13.68
N GLY A 86 -12.12 22.47 14.34
CA GLY A 86 -13.11 22.53 15.38
C GLY A 86 -12.69 21.89 16.73
N LYS A 87 -11.45 21.42 16.84
CA LYS A 87 -10.87 20.98 18.11
C LYS A 87 -9.86 22.03 18.57
N PRO A 88 -10.15 22.80 19.65
CA PRO A 88 -9.24 23.84 20.12
C PRO A 88 -7.93 23.24 20.64
N TYR A 89 -6.84 23.94 20.41
CA TYR A 89 -5.56 23.59 21.01
C TYR A 89 -5.57 23.94 22.51
N PRO A 90 -5.10 23.06 23.39
CA PRO A 90 -5.08 23.32 24.82
C PRO A 90 -4.39 24.65 25.17
N GLY A 91 -5.12 25.57 25.79
CA GLY A 91 -4.65 26.92 26.15
C GLY A 91 -4.77 27.98 25.04
N PHE A 92 -5.26 27.62 23.85
CA PHE A 92 -5.47 28.55 22.73
C PHE A 92 -6.82 28.25 22.04
N GLU A 93 -7.89 28.90 22.53
CA GLU A 93 -9.26 28.61 22.06
C GLU A 93 -9.53 28.98 20.60
N TYR A 94 -8.68 29.80 20.00
CA TYR A 94 -8.81 30.27 18.59
C TYR A 94 -7.97 29.49 17.58
N GLN A 95 -7.24 28.46 18.03
CA GLN A 95 -6.36 27.67 17.17
C GLN A 95 -6.83 26.22 17.09
N ASP A 96 -7.01 25.73 15.88
CA ASP A 96 -7.27 24.32 15.63
C ASP A 96 -6.12 23.44 16.14
N TYR A 97 -6.49 22.24 16.59
CA TYR A 97 -5.53 21.27 17.09
C TYR A 97 -4.64 20.75 15.99
N LYS A 98 -3.34 20.92 16.17
CA LYS A 98 -2.31 20.40 15.26
C LYS A 98 -1.60 19.23 15.92
N ASP A 99 -1.35 18.20 15.14
CA ASP A 99 -0.73 16.98 15.61
C ASP A 99 0.42 16.55 14.68
N LYS A 100 1.10 15.52 15.05
CA LYS A 100 2.13 14.86 14.26
C LYS A 100 2.19 13.40 14.65
N GLY A 101 2.45 12.55 13.66
CA GLY A 101 2.59 11.13 13.94
C GLY A 101 3.38 10.43 12.85
N PHE A 102 3.67 9.17 13.12
CA PHE A 102 4.37 8.28 12.21
C PHE A 102 3.56 7.02 11.99
N ASN A 103 3.56 6.55 10.75
CA ASN A 103 2.96 5.28 10.38
C ASN A 103 4.02 4.35 9.83
N LEU A 104 3.79 3.05 10.01
CA LEU A 104 4.60 1.99 9.42
C LEU A 104 3.67 0.96 8.77
N LYS A 105 4.12 0.39 7.65
CA LYS A 105 3.48 -0.76 7.03
C LYS A 105 4.54 -1.73 6.52
N VAL A 106 4.34 -3.02 6.81
CA VAL A 106 5.28 -4.09 6.45
C VAL A 106 4.53 -5.19 5.71
N ARG A 107 5.06 -5.60 4.56
CA ARG A 107 4.54 -6.75 3.82
C ARG A 107 5.01 -8.04 4.47
N LEU A 108 4.07 -8.90 4.81
CA LEU A 108 4.35 -10.26 5.27
C LEU A 108 4.37 -11.25 4.11
N LYS A 109 3.56 -10.98 3.07
CA LYS A 109 3.43 -11.86 1.91
C LYS A 109 3.12 -11.08 0.65
N LYS A 110 3.84 -11.36 -0.43
CA LYS A 110 3.58 -10.80 -1.77
C LYS A 110 2.38 -11.52 -2.43
N GLU A 111 1.63 -10.76 -3.23
CA GLU A 111 0.52 -11.28 -4.03
C GLU A 111 1.03 -12.29 -5.07
N GLY A 112 0.29 -13.40 -5.21
CA GLY A 112 0.59 -14.47 -6.16
C GLY A 112 -0.61 -15.39 -6.32
N GLN A 113 -0.45 -16.69 -6.10
CA GLN A 113 -1.57 -17.64 -6.02
C GLN A 113 -2.46 -17.40 -4.77
N LEU A 114 -1.91 -16.77 -3.75
CA LEU A 114 -2.58 -16.39 -2.52
C LEU A 114 -2.57 -14.87 -2.39
N PRO A 115 -3.51 -14.27 -1.63
CA PRO A 115 -3.54 -12.85 -1.38
C PRO A 115 -2.23 -12.31 -0.80
N ALA A 116 -1.90 -11.06 -1.12
CA ALA A 116 -0.91 -10.30 -0.38
C ALA A 116 -1.37 -10.07 1.05
N VAL A 117 -0.43 -10.02 1.98
CA VAL A 117 -0.70 -9.74 3.40
C VAL A 117 0.28 -8.68 3.89
N ALA A 118 -0.23 -7.67 4.57
CA ALA A 118 0.57 -6.67 5.26
C ALA A 118 0.00 -6.35 6.63
N ILE A 119 0.87 -5.87 7.50
CA ILE A 119 0.52 -5.30 8.81
C ILE A 119 0.95 -3.86 8.86
N GLY A 120 0.27 -3.05 9.65
CA GLY A 120 0.66 -1.67 9.84
C GLY A 120 0.30 -1.12 11.20
N LEU A 121 1.02 -0.06 11.56
CA LEU A 121 0.84 0.73 12.76
C LEU A 121 0.64 2.17 12.34
N ASN A 122 -0.47 2.77 12.72
CA ASN A 122 -0.72 4.19 12.54
C ASN A 122 -0.44 4.93 13.84
N ASP A 123 0.18 6.11 13.71
CA ASP A 123 0.48 6.99 14.83
C ASP A 123 1.16 6.29 16.02
N PHE A 124 2.12 5.40 15.68
CA PHE A 124 2.83 4.61 16.68
C PHE A 124 3.83 5.46 17.49
N ALA A 125 4.25 6.61 16.96
CA ALA A 125 5.14 7.57 17.61
C ALA A 125 4.61 8.98 17.36
N GLY A 126 3.77 9.47 18.24
CA GLY A 126 3.10 10.75 18.16
C GLY A 126 2.27 10.98 19.41
N THR A 127 1.16 11.69 19.28
CA THR A 127 0.21 11.88 20.38
C THR A 127 -0.78 10.75 20.55
N GLY A 128 -0.82 9.82 19.59
CA GLY A 128 -1.71 8.67 19.59
C GLY A 128 -3.16 9.01 19.22
N PHE A 129 -3.43 10.18 18.66
CA PHE A 129 -4.79 10.58 18.29
C PHE A 129 -5.38 9.72 17.17
N TYR A 130 -4.54 9.26 16.23
CA TYR A 130 -4.90 8.36 15.15
C TYR A 130 -4.37 6.94 15.37
N SER A 131 -3.95 6.61 16.59
CA SER A 131 -3.33 5.33 16.90
C SER A 131 -4.23 4.16 16.53
N SER A 132 -3.73 3.28 15.70
CA SER A 132 -4.39 2.03 15.32
C SER A 132 -3.40 1.03 14.76
N GLU A 133 -3.74 -0.24 14.92
CA GLU A 133 -3.04 -1.37 14.36
C GLU A 133 -3.95 -2.06 13.35
N TYR A 134 -3.38 -2.55 12.26
CA TYR A 134 -4.19 -3.25 11.26
C TYR A 134 -3.44 -4.40 10.59
N VAL A 135 -4.23 -5.35 10.13
CA VAL A 135 -3.83 -6.38 9.17
C VAL A 135 -4.67 -6.19 7.93
N VAL A 136 -4.04 -6.19 6.77
CA VAL A 136 -4.73 -6.01 5.50
C VAL A 136 -4.31 -7.11 4.53
N THR A 137 -5.28 -7.56 3.74
CA THR A 137 -5.06 -8.48 2.63
C THR A 137 -5.51 -7.85 1.33
N SER A 138 -4.81 -8.14 0.24
CA SER A 138 -5.18 -7.66 -1.10
C SER A 138 -5.04 -8.79 -2.11
N TYR A 139 -6.07 -8.93 -2.94
CA TYR A 139 -6.09 -9.90 -4.01
C TYR A 139 -6.76 -9.32 -5.25
N GLY A 140 -6.04 -9.32 -6.36
CA GLY A 140 -6.59 -8.92 -7.65
C GLY A 140 -6.95 -10.14 -8.48
N VAL A 141 -8.20 -10.19 -8.95
CA VAL A 141 -8.58 -11.16 -9.97
C VAL A 141 -7.90 -10.72 -11.25
N ARG A 142 -6.88 -11.45 -11.68
CA ARG A 142 -6.34 -11.28 -13.03
C ARG A 142 -7.44 -11.74 -13.99
N ASN A 143 -7.99 -10.82 -14.78
CA ASN A 143 -8.74 -11.22 -15.96
C ASN A 143 -7.75 -11.93 -16.89
N ILE A 144 -7.94 -13.23 -17.05
CA ILE A 144 -7.22 -14.10 -17.98
C ILE A 144 -7.67 -13.74 -19.40
#